data_1ee32cda2e2e5fc5726f41fdf9cede41
#
_entry.id   1ee32cda2e2e5fc5726f41fdf9cede41
#
_cell.length_a   1.000
_cell.length_b   1.000
_cell.length_c   1.000
_cell.angle_alpha   90.00
_cell.angle_beta   90.00
_cell.angle_gamma   90.00
#
_symmetry.space_group_name_H-M   'P 1'
#
loop_
_entity.id
_entity.type
_entity.pdbx_description
1 polymer ?
#
loop_
_entity_poly.entity_id
_entity_poly.type
_entity_poly.pdbx_seq_one_letter_code
_entity_poly.pdbx_strand_id
1 'polypeptide(L)'
;MLTRALKTIFVIFASATCLSSTAIAQQQACRAGTSFDRYLAQLKQDAVAEGVSQRAIASASPFLVYDPSIVNRDRGQRVFGQIFTEFSGRMASEGRRVKGQQLIAQYAQSFARAEKEYGVPPAVITAFWALESDFGAVQGKLSTLRSLVTLAYDCRRSQMFHDETIAALKIIDRGDLSPDQMIGSWAGELGQTQFLPGHYFNYAVDYDGDGRRDLLHSAPDVIGSTANHIATGLKWRRGEPWLQEIRVPPNLPWEKADLTVKLPRSQWAQWGVTLADGRPLPKDDMPTSVLLPMGRTGPAFLAYANFGAYTEWNNSLIYATTAAYLATRIAGAAPMRKPAAPVVQLPFEQIKELQQLLARQGFNVGKIDGVLGQQSRIAVKTMQVKYGLPADSWPTEELLSRMRGAPR
;
A
#
# COMPACT_ATOMS: atom_id res chain seq x y z
N MET A 1 74.24 -22.66 18.98
CA MET A 1 73.40 -23.82 18.71
C MET A 1 71.99 -23.48 19.03
N LEU A 2 71.19 -23.20 18.01
CA LEU A 2 69.79 -22.74 18.15
C LEU A 2 68.84 -23.92 18.03
N THR A 3 68.04 -24.16 19.03
CA THR A 3 66.91 -25.08 18.98
C THR A 3 65.63 -24.32 18.68
N ARG A 4 65.02 -24.58 17.53
CA ARG A 4 63.68 -24.06 17.12
C ARG A 4 62.60 -24.91 17.76
N ALA A 5 61.73 -24.27 18.54
CA ALA A 5 60.48 -24.88 19.01
C ALA A 5 59.37 -24.63 17.96
N LEU A 6 58.78 -25.71 17.47
CA LEU A 6 57.57 -25.70 16.62
C LEU A 6 56.36 -25.48 17.53
N LYS A 7 55.61 -24.39 17.31
CA LYS A 7 54.28 -24.20 17.90
C LYS A 7 53.22 -24.66 16.92
N THR A 8 52.54 -25.75 17.27
CA THR A 8 51.38 -26.29 16.60
C THR A 8 50.16 -25.42 16.91
N ILE A 9 49.58 -24.76 15.89
CA ILE A 9 48.34 -24.00 16.03
C ILE A 9 47.18 -24.96 15.76
N PHE A 10 46.35 -25.21 16.77
CA PHE A 10 45.06 -25.89 16.64
C PHE A 10 44.04 -24.89 16.16
N VAL A 11 43.55 -25.06 14.91
CA VAL A 11 42.42 -24.32 14.37
C VAL A 11 41.16 -25.05 14.77
N ILE A 12 40.40 -24.46 15.71
CA ILE A 12 39.07 -24.92 16.08
C ILE A 12 38.10 -24.39 15.06
N PHE A 13 37.56 -25.24 14.22
CA PHE A 13 36.42 -24.96 13.36
C PHE A 13 35.14 -24.92 14.20
N ALA A 14 34.69 -23.73 14.55
CA ALA A 14 33.36 -23.54 15.15
C ALA A 14 32.32 -23.59 13.99
N SER A 15 31.56 -24.68 13.94
CA SER A 15 30.44 -24.87 13.04
C SER A 15 29.31 -23.92 13.47
N ALA A 16 29.14 -22.84 12.74
CA ALA A 16 27.97 -21.95 12.86
C ALA A 16 26.74 -22.66 12.26
N THR A 17 25.95 -23.34 13.09
CA THR A 17 24.62 -23.83 12.70
C THR A 17 23.67 -22.63 12.61
N CYS A 18 23.27 -22.30 11.39
CA CYS A 18 22.26 -21.28 11.10
C CYS A 18 20.92 -21.59 11.78
N LEU A 19 20.53 -20.72 12.70
CA LEU A 19 19.20 -20.67 13.31
C LEU A 19 18.21 -19.98 12.35
N SER A 20 17.74 -20.72 11.34
CA SER A 20 16.71 -20.26 10.40
C SER A 20 15.28 -20.75 10.76
N SER A 21 15.06 -21.24 11.98
CA SER A 21 13.82 -21.92 12.36
C SER A 21 12.84 -21.11 13.22
N THR A 22 13.15 -19.85 13.54
CA THR A 22 12.32 -19.09 14.50
C THR A 22 11.11 -18.37 13.90
N ALA A 23 11.13 -18.04 12.60
CA ALA A 23 10.02 -17.31 11.97
C ALA A 23 8.77 -18.17 11.69
N ILE A 24 8.93 -19.47 11.46
CA ILE A 24 7.82 -20.39 11.17
C ILE A 24 7.13 -20.84 12.48
N ALA A 25 7.87 -20.95 13.57
CA ALA A 25 7.33 -21.35 14.86
C ALA A 25 6.41 -20.28 15.49
N GLN A 26 6.65 -19.00 15.22
CA GLN A 26 5.85 -17.90 15.75
C GLN A 26 4.44 -17.82 15.14
N GLN A 27 4.25 -18.28 13.91
CA GLN A 27 2.95 -18.33 13.24
C GLN A 27 2.09 -19.51 13.72
N GLN A 28 2.67 -20.53 14.31
CA GLN A 28 1.98 -21.70 14.86
C GLN A 28 1.55 -21.53 16.33
N ALA A 29 2.08 -20.57 17.05
CA ALA A 29 1.68 -20.25 18.42
C ALA A 29 0.34 -19.48 18.53
N CYS A 30 -0.30 -19.21 17.40
CA CYS A 30 -1.59 -18.59 17.34
C CYS A 30 -2.65 -19.49 17.96
N ARG A 31 -2.86 -19.37 19.26
CA ARG A 31 -4.05 -19.72 20.02
C ARG A 31 -4.60 -21.15 19.91
N ALA A 32 -3.82 -22.11 19.42
CA ALA A 32 -4.21 -23.52 19.46
C ALA A 32 -4.63 -23.89 20.88
N GLY A 33 -5.94 -24.06 21.10
CA GLY A 33 -6.51 -24.44 22.39
C GLY A 33 -6.80 -23.31 23.39
N THR A 34 -6.65 -22.04 23.03
CA THR A 34 -7.04 -20.90 23.90
C THR A 34 -8.45 -20.44 23.57
N SER A 35 -9.35 -20.41 24.57
CA SER A 35 -10.68 -19.84 24.40
C SER A 35 -10.63 -18.34 24.14
N PHE A 36 -11.68 -17.80 23.50
CA PHE A 36 -11.80 -16.35 23.28
C PHE A 36 -11.74 -15.56 24.59
N ASP A 37 -12.39 -16.05 25.64
CA ASP A 37 -12.41 -15.37 26.95
C ASP A 37 -11.02 -15.28 27.56
N ARG A 38 -10.22 -16.34 27.48
CA ARG A 38 -8.82 -16.30 27.97
C ARG A 38 -7.97 -15.35 27.15
N TYR A 39 -8.16 -15.35 25.82
CA TYR A 39 -7.50 -14.39 24.95
C TYR A 39 -7.87 -12.96 25.29
N LEU A 40 -9.17 -12.68 25.45
CA LEU A 40 -9.67 -11.34 25.77
C LEU A 40 -9.13 -10.86 27.13
N ALA A 41 -9.02 -11.77 28.11
CA ALA A 41 -8.42 -11.46 29.40
C ALA A 41 -6.95 -11.03 29.23
N GLN A 42 -6.17 -11.77 28.41
CA GLN A 42 -4.78 -11.41 28.12
C GLN A 42 -4.68 -10.08 27.38
N LEU A 43 -5.47 -9.86 26.33
CA LEU A 43 -5.52 -8.60 25.59
C LEU A 43 -5.75 -7.39 26.52
N LYS A 44 -6.65 -7.53 27.50
CA LYS A 44 -6.90 -6.47 28.47
C LYS A 44 -5.71 -6.21 29.38
N GLN A 45 -4.98 -7.24 29.77
CA GLN A 45 -3.74 -7.10 30.53
C GLN A 45 -2.65 -6.41 29.70
N ASP A 46 -2.49 -6.80 28.44
CA ASP A 46 -1.54 -6.18 27.53
C ASP A 46 -1.87 -4.71 27.30
N ALA A 47 -3.15 -4.36 27.15
CA ALA A 47 -3.61 -2.97 27.04
C ALA A 47 -3.27 -2.13 28.27
N VAL A 48 -3.44 -2.70 29.48
CA VAL A 48 -3.01 -2.03 30.74
C VAL A 48 -1.49 -1.85 30.75
N ALA A 49 -0.72 -2.86 30.37
CA ALA A 49 0.73 -2.77 30.31
C ALA A 49 1.22 -1.70 29.31
N GLU A 50 0.44 -1.43 28.27
CA GLU A 50 0.66 -0.36 27.30
C GLU A 50 0.04 0.99 27.69
N GLY A 51 -0.42 1.14 28.93
CA GLY A 51 -0.87 2.40 29.53
C GLY A 51 -2.33 2.75 29.31
N VAL A 52 -3.18 1.84 28.79
CA VAL A 52 -4.62 2.07 28.67
C VAL A 52 -5.29 2.00 30.05
N SER A 53 -6.11 2.99 30.37
CA SER A 53 -6.82 3.03 31.66
C SER A 53 -7.87 1.93 31.78
N GLN A 54 -8.09 1.48 33.03
CA GLN A 54 -9.17 0.54 33.35
C GLN A 54 -10.56 1.08 32.96
N ARG A 55 -10.74 2.41 33.02
CA ARG A 55 -11.98 3.06 32.59
C ARG A 55 -12.23 2.84 31.09
N ALA A 56 -11.24 3.08 30.25
CA ALA A 56 -11.35 2.87 28.79
C ALA A 56 -11.61 1.39 28.45
N ILE A 57 -10.89 0.48 29.11
CA ILE A 57 -11.08 -0.97 28.94
C ILE A 57 -12.51 -1.39 29.35
N ALA A 58 -12.99 -0.89 30.49
CA ALA A 58 -14.33 -1.20 30.98
C ALA A 58 -15.42 -0.69 30.01
N SER A 59 -15.29 0.55 29.51
CA SER A 59 -16.23 1.13 28.55
C SER A 59 -16.25 0.39 27.20
N ALA A 60 -15.11 -0.08 26.73
CA ALA A 60 -14.97 -0.83 25.46
C ALA A 60 -15.42 -2.31 25.59
N SER A 61 -15.40 -2.89 26.80
CA SER A 61 -15.62 -4.31 27.04
C SER A 61 -16.91 -4.89 26.41
N PRO A 62 -18.06 -4.19 26.42
CA PRO A 62 -19.29 -4.66 25.78
C PRO A 62 -19.17 -4.83 24.23
N PHE A 63 -18.20 -4.16 23.62
CA PHE A 63 -17.95 -4.18 22.17
C PHE A 63 -16.89 -5.20 21.76
N LEU A 64 -16.10 -5.72 22.71
CA LEU A 64 -15.05 -6.70 22.46
C LEU A 64 -15.63 -8.12 22.40
N VAL A 65 -16.39 -8.39 21.35
CA VAL A 65 -17.15 -9.64 21.15
C VAL A 65 -16.67 -10.33 19.88
N TYR A 66 -16.49 -11.65 19.94
CA TYR A 66 -16.12 -12.46 18.78
C TYR A 66 -17.29 -12.58 17.78
N ASP A 67 -17.02 -12.34 16.51
CA ASP A 67 -17.99 -12.41 15.43
C ASP A 67 -17.40 -13.22 14.25
N PRO A 68 -17.81 -14.51 14.07
CA PRO A 68 -17.29 -15.33 12.99
C PRO A 68 -17.63 -14.80 11.59
N SER A 69 -18.63 -13.91 11.45
CA SER A 69 -18.95 -13.31 10.15
C SER A 69 -17.82 -12.43 9.63
N ILE A 70 -17.07 -11.80 10.52
CA ILE A 70 -15.87 -11.00 10.18
C ILE A 70 -14.76 -11.90 9.60
N VAL A 71 -14.51 -13.06 10.23
CA VAL A 71 -13.55 -14.06 9.72
C VAL A 71 -13.93 -14.53 8.33
N ASN A 72 -15.22 -14.81 8.12
CA ASN A 72 -15.73 -15.22 6.80
C ASN A 72 -15.52 -14.11 5.75
N ARG A 73 -15.72 -12.84 6.09
CA ARG A 73 -15.42 -11.72 5.19
C ARG A 73 -13.93 -11.63 4.87
N ASP A 74 -13.06 -11.77 5.88
CA ASP A 74 -11.61 -11.75 5.69
C ASP A 74 -11.12 -12.87 4.76
N ARG A 75 -11.70 -14.07 4.88
CA ARG A 75 -11.36 -15.23 4.04
C ARG A 75 -12.07 -15.22 2.68
N GLY A 76 -13.21 -14.59 2.60
CA GLY A 76 -14.04 -14.50 1.39
C GLY A 76 -13.65 -13.39 0.42
N GLN A 77 -12.60 -12.63 0.69
CA GLN A 77 -12.15 -11.58 -0.21
C GLN A 77 -11.74 -12.17 -1.56
N ARG A 78 -12.54 -11.87 -2.58
CA ARG A 78 -12.19 -12.19 -3.97
C ARG A 78 -11.16 -11.21 -4.46
N VAL A 79 -10.10 -11.74 -5.05
CA VAL A 79 -9.12 -10.94 -5.77
C VAL A 79 -9.74 -10.47 -7.09
N PHE A 80 -9.97 -9.19 -7.22
CA PHE A 80 -10.48 -8.61 -8.47
C PHE A 80 -9.28 -8.30 -9.38
N GLY A 81 -9.10 -9.10 -10.42
CA GLY A 81 -8.08 -8.91 -11.45
C GLY A 81 -8.44 -7.82 -12.46
N GLN A 82 -8.84 -6.62 -12.00
CA GLN A 82 -9.09 -5.49 -12.92
C GLN A 82 -7.78 -4.91 -13.45
N ILE A 83 -7.76 -4.54 -14.71
CA ILE A 83 -6.65 -3.80 -15.30
C ILE A 83 -6.68 -2.34 -14.86
N PHE A 84 -5.51 -1.70 -14.90
CA PHE A 84 -5.35 -0.32 -14.44
C PHE A 84 -6.33 0.66 -15.11
N THR A 85 -6.52 0.58 -16.42
CA THR A 85 -7.39 1.52 -17.15
C THR A 85 -8.87 1.39 -16.77
N GLU A 86 -9.35 0.17 -16.50
CA GLU A 86 -10.72 -0.06 -16.03
C GLU A 86 -10.90 0.45 -14.60
N PHE A 87 -9.99 0.08 -13.71
CA PHE A 87 -10.03 0.49 -12.32
C PHE A 87 -9.90 2.01 -12.19
N SER A 88 -8.90 2.63 -12.86
CA SER A 88 -8.69 4.08 -12.81
C SER A 88 -9.82 4.85 -13.47
N GLY A 89 -10.40 4.34 -14.57
CA GLY A 89 -11.56 4.97 -15.23
C GLY A 89 -12.78 5.09 -14.32
N ARG A 90 -12.99 4.07 -13.48
CA ARG A 90 -14.07 4.06 -12.48
C ARG A 90 -13.72 4.87 -11.23
N MET A 91 -12.53 4.67 -10.69
CA MET A 91 -12.14 5.23 -9.40
C MET A 91 -11.67 6.68 -9.48
N ALA A 92 -10.96 7.07 -10.54
CA ALA A 92 -10.56 8.45 -10.82
C ALA A 92 -11.55 9.16 -11.75
N SER A 93 -12.84 9.04 -11.46
CA SER A 93 -13.92 9.59 -12.25
C SER A 93 -13.91 11.12 -12.27
N GLU A 94 -14.51 11.71 -13.32
CA GLU A 94 -14.66 13.15 -13.42
C GLU A 94 -15.49 13.73 -12.27
N GLY A 95 -16.50 13.00 -11.79
CA GLY A 95 -17.29 13.40 -10.61
C GLY A 95 -16.43 13.56 -9.36
N ARG A 96 -15.54 12.61 -9.08
CA ARG A 96 -14.61 12.72 -7.95
C ARG A 96 -13.61 13.84 -8.12
N ARG A 97 -13.10 14.07 -9.33
CA ARG A 97 -12.22 15.21 -9.62
C ARG A 97 -12.89 16.54 -9.31
N VAL A 98 -14.11 16.74 -9.85
CA VAL A 98 -14.86 17.98 -9.65
C VAL A 98 -15.21 18.18 -8.16
N LYS A 99 -15.77 17.15 -7.50
CA LYS A 99 -16.10 17.22 -6.08
C LYS A 99 -14.85 17.49 -5.23
N GLY A 100 -13.71 16.86 -5.58
CA GLY A 100 -12.44 17.11 -4.87
C GLY A 100 -12.00 18.57 -4.97
N GLN A 101 -12.08 19.17 -6.17
CA GLN A 101 -11.76 20.60 -6.33
C GLN A 101 -12.73 21.52 -5.58
N GLN A 102 -14.01 21.16 -5.53
CA GLN A 102 -15.00 21.90 -4.72
C GLN A 102 -14.68 21.85 -3.23
N LEU A 103 -14.30 20.67 -2.72
CA LEU A 103 -13.91 20.51 -1.31
C LEU A 103 -12.62 21.25 -0.98
N ILE A 104 -11.64 21.26 -1.88
CA ILE A 104 -10.42 22.09 -1.71
C ILE A 104 -10.79 23.57 -1.60
N ALA A 105 -11.71 24.06 -2.41
CA ALA A 105 -12.17 25.43 -2.33
C ALA A 105 -12.99 25.70 -1.06
N GLN A 106 -13.86 24.77 -0.67
CA GLN A 106 -14.68 24.85 0.54
C GLN A 106 -13.85 24.91 1.82
N TYR A 107 -12.79 24.08 1.91
CA TYR A 107 -11.90 24.00 3.07
C TYR A 107 -10.53 24.63 2.79
N ALA A 108 -10.49 25.69 1.96
CA ALA A 108 -9.26 26.30 1.48
C ALA A 108 -8.28 26.67 2.61
N GLN A 109 -8.77 27.14 3.75
CA GLN A 109 -7.95 27.52 4.89
C GLN A 109 -7.26 26.29 5.52
N SER A 110 -7.99 25.19 5.73
CA SER A 110 -7.43 23.94 6.27
C SER A 110 -6.42 23.32 5.31
N PHE A 111 -6.70 23.30 4.02
CA PHE A 111 -5.77 22.80 3.02
C PHE A 111 -4.49 23.67 2.90
N ALA A 112 -4.63 25.00 2.90
CA ALA A 112 -3.47 25.89 2.85
C ALA A 112 -2.60 25.76 4.11
N ARG A 113 -3.21 25.59 5.28
CA ARG A 113 -2.51 25.30 6.53
C ARG A 113 -1.79 23.95 6.44
N ALA A 114 -2.46 22.89 5.98
CA ALA A 114 -1.88 21.56 5.83
C ALA A 114 -0.71 21.53 4.85
N GLU A 115 -0.81 22.20 3.71
CA GLU A 115 0.28 22.32 2.75
C GLU A 115 1.47 23.09 3.34
N LYS A 116 1.22 24.18 4.08
CA LYS A 116 2.25 24.94 4.78
C LYS A 116 2.95 24.11 5.86
N GLU A 117 2.21 23.38 6.69
CA GLU A 117 2.76 22.60 7.81
C GLU A 117 3.46 21.33 7.33
N TYR A 118 2.79 20.54 6.50
CA TYR A 118 3.22 19.20 6.12
C TYR A 118 3.85 19.10 4.72
N GLY A 119 3.68 20.12 3.89
CA GLY A 119 4.21 20.13 2.53
C GLY A 119 3.49 19.17 1.57
N VAL A 120 2.31 18.68 1.95
CA VAL A 120 1.50 17.78 1.12
C VAL A 120 0.50 18.60 0.34
N PRO A 121 0.50 18.52 -1.01
CA PRO A 121 -0.44 19.30 -1.83
C PRO A 121 -1.90 18.92 -1.55
N PRO A 122 -2.84 19.88 -1.59
CA PRO A 122 -4.28 19.63 -1.39
C PRO A 122 -4.83 18.50 -2.25
N ALA A 123 -4.40 18.42 -3.52
CA ALA A 123 -4.85 17.39 -4.45
C ALA A 123 -4.47 15.95 -4.01
N VAL A 124 -3.35 15.79 -3.32
CA VAL A 124 -2.88 14.49 -2.81
C VAL A 124 -3.78 14.02 -1.65
N ILE A 125 -3.99 14.87 -0.67
CA ILE A 125 -4.87 14.61 0.49
C ILE A 125 -6.28 14.25 -0.02
N THR A 126 -6.79 15.06 -0.95
CA THR A 126 -8.12 14.90 -1.53
C THR A 126 -8.27 13.61 -2.33
N ALA A 127 -7.23 13.15 -3.03
CA ALA A 127 -7.27 11.90 -3.77
C ALA A 127 -7.41 10.67 -2.86
N PHE A 128 -6.72 10.63 -1.72
CA PHE A 128 -6.92 9.59 -0.72
C PHE A 128 -8.33 9.67 -0.12
N TRP A 129 -8.77 10.85 0.28
CA TRP A 129 -10.12 11.05 0.82
C TRP A 129 -11.22 10.57 -0.15
N ALA A 130 -11.04 10.84 -1.45
CA ALA A 130 -11.95 10.37 -2.49
C ALA A 130 -11.97 8.84 -2.63
N LEU A 131 -10.81 8.19 -2.61
CA LEU A 131 -10.72 6.75 -2.88
C LEU A 131 -11.07 5.90 -1.67
N GLU A 132 -10.80 6.38 -0.46
CA GLU A 132 -11.04 5.62 0.75
C GLU A 132 -12.54 5.57 1.14
N SER A 133 -13.24 6.69 1.01
CA SER A 133 -14.62 6.75 1.49
C SER A 133 -15.60 7.54 0.62
N ASP A 134 -15.20 7.94 -0.59
CA ASP A 134 -15.97 8.88 -1.42
C ASP A 134 -16.30 10.18 -0.65
N PHE A 135 -15.24 10.74 -0.04
CA PHE A 135 -15.32 11.95 0.79
C PHE A 135 -16.24 11.80 2.02
N GLY A 136 -16.13 10.69 2.70
CA GLY A 136 -16.88 10.38 3.90
C GLY A 136 -18.28 9.78 3.65
N ALA A 137 -18.69 9.60 2.40
CA ALA A 137 -20.00 9.01 2.09
C ALA A 137 -20.08 7.51 2.43
N VAL A 138 -18.96 6.80 2.46
CA VAL A 138 -18.88 5.35 2.71
C VAL A 138 -17.76 5.07 3.70
N GLN A 139 -18.06 5.05 4.99
CA GLN A 139 -17.06 4.82 6.05
C GLN A 139 -17.13 3.42 6.66
N GLY A 140 -18.08 2.58 6.24
CA GLY A 140 -18.36 1.29 6.87
C GLY A 140 -19.55 1.36 7.84
N LYS A 141 -19.96 0.19 8.36
CA LYS A 141 -21.14 0.05 9.24
C LYS A 141 -20.92 -0.98 10.34
N LEU A 142 -19.70 -1.42 10.57
CA LEU A 142 -19.39 -2.46 11.53
C LEU A 142 -18.66 -1.86 12.74
N SER A 143 -18.86 -2.46 13.91
CA SER A 143 -18.10 -2.08 15.10
C SER A 143 -16.62 -2.41 14.87
N THR A 144 -15.78 -1.38 14.90
CA THR A 144 -14.33 -1.49 14.77
C THR A 144 -13.75 -2.38 15.86
N LEU A 145 -14.16 -2.20 17.12
CA LEU A 145 -13.69 -3.01 18.24
C LEU A 145 -14.01 -4.49 18.05
N ARG A 146 -15.23 -4.81 17.62
CA ARG A 146 -15.64 -6.19 17.32
C ARG A 146 -14.84 -6.78 16.16
N SER A 147 -14.64 -6.00 15.10
CA SER A 147 -13.87 -6.42 13.94
C SER A 147 -12.42 -6.72 14.33
N LEU A 148 -11.78 -5.80 15.03
CA LEU A 148 -10.38 -5.94 15.43
C LEU A 148 -10.15 -7.10 16.38
N VAL A 149 -10.93 -7.24 17.47
CA VAL A 149 -10.75 -8.31 18.45
C VAL A 149 -11.02 -9.67 17.83
N THR A 150 -11.96 -9.76 16.89
CA THR A 150 -12.26 -10.99 16.14
C THR A 150 -11.08 -11.38 15.24
N LEU A 151 -10.56 -10.46 14.45
CA LEU A 151 -9.42 -10.68 13.56
C LEU A 151 -8.12 -10.90 14.35
N ALA A 152 -7.99 -10.24 15.48
CA ALA A 152 -6.93 -10.46 16.43
C ALA A 152 -7.00 -11.86 17.04
N TYR A 153 -8.15 -12.43 17.30
CA TYR A 153 -8.34 -13.81 17.72
C TYR A 153 -8.20 -14.81 16.58
N ASP A 154 -8.44 -14.47 15.32
CA ASP A 154 -8.15 -15.31 14.15
C ASP A 154 -6.65 -15.36 13.85
N CYS A 155 -6.17 -16.52 13.37
CA CYS A 155 -4.72 -16.78 13.24
C CYS A 155 -4.02 -16.10 12.07
N ARG A 156 -4.75 -15.55 11.11
CA ARG A 156 -4.15 -15.10 9.85
C ARG A 156 -3.25 -13.86 9.99
N ARG A 157 -3.63 -12.90 10.81
CA ARG A 157 -2.90 -11.64 11.05
C ARG A 157 -3.03 -11.20 12.52
N SER A 158 -2.93 -12.16 13.39
CA SER A 158 -3.26 -12.05 14.80
C SER A 158 -2.55 -10.91 15.52
N GLN A 159 -1.22 -10.83 15.42
CA GLN A 159 -0.45 -9.80 16.11
C GLN A 159 -0.81 -8.41 15.62
N MET A 160 -0.90 -8.21 14.30
CA MET A 160 -1.29 -6.92 13.72
C MET A 160 -2.63 -6.43 14.30
N PHE A 161 -3.66 -7.27 14.30
CA PHE A 161 -4.97 -6.87 14.81
C PHE A 161 -5.03 -6.78 16.34
N HIS A 162 -4.16 -7.50 17.05
CA HIS A 162 -3.96 -7.31 18.48
C HIS A 162 -3.47 -5.89 18.78
N ASP A 163 -2.40 -5.46 18.09
CA ASP A 163 -1.82 -4.12 18.24
C ASP A 163 -2.84 -3.03 17.85
N GLU A 164 -3.58 -3.25 16.77
CA GLU A 164 -4.65 -2.35 16.33
C GLU A 164 -5.81 -2.27 17.35
N THR A 165 -6.12 -3.37 18.05
CA THR A 165 -7.14 -3.37 19.11
C THR A 165 -6.67 -2.52 20.29
N ILE A 166 -5.41 -2.63 20.69
CA ILE A 166 -4.84 -1.80 21.76
C ILE A 166 -4.82 -0.32 21.35
N ALA A 167 -4.45 -0.03 20.10
CA ALA A 167 -4.49 1.33 19.57
C ALA A 167 -5.91 1.91 19.60
N ALA A 168 -6.94 1.12 19.29
CA ALA A 168 -8.34 1.52 19.39
C ALA A 168 -8.72 1.86 20.84
N LEU A 169 -8.26 1.07 21.81
CA LEU A 169 -8.46 1.37 23.23
C LEU A 169 -7.75 2.66 23.67
N LYS A 170 -6.56 2.95 23.12
CA LYS A 170 -5.85 4.21 23.37
C LYS A 170 -6.59 5.43 22.81
N ILE A 171 -7.25 5.32 21.66
CA ILE A 171 -8.10 6.38 21.09
C ILE A 171 -9.27 6.69 22.04
N ILE A 172 -9.91 5.65 22.58
CA ILE A 172 -10.99 5.80 23.59
C ILE A 172 -10.46 6.46 24.86
N ASP A 173 -9.31 6.02 25.35
CA ASP A 173 -8.70 6.54 26.56
C ASP A 173 -8.29 8.00 26.44
N ARG A 174 -7.81 8.40 25.24
CA ARG A 174 -7.50 9.80 24.89
C ARG A 174 -8.75 10.67 24.79
N GLY A 175 -9.94 10.06 24.63
CA GLY A 175 -11.22 10.75 24.55
C GLY A 175 -11.62 11.25 23.16
N ASP A 176 -10.91 10.83 22.11
CA ASP A 176 -11.24 11.23 20.73
C ASP A 176 -12.56 10.61 20.25
N LEU A 177 -12.78 9.33 20.55
CA LEU A 177 -14.01 8.60 20.21
C LEU A 177 -14.49 7.75 21.39
N SER A 178 -15.80 7.65 21.57
CA SER A 178 -16.39 6.64 22.45
C SER A 178 -16.49 5.28 21.76
N PRO A 179 -16.61 4.16 22.50
CA PRO A 179 -16.68 2.83 21.91
C PRO A 179 -17.81 2.64 20.90
N ASP A 180 -18.96 3.26 21.10
CA ASP A 180 -20.14 3.23 20.23
C ASP A 180 -19.94 4.05 18.94
N GLN A 181 -19.10 5.09 18.98
CA GLN A 181 -18.72 5.88 17.81
C GLN A 181 -17.71 5.15 16.90
N MET A 182 -17.02 4.12 17.40
CA MET A 182 -16.05 3.35 16.60
C MET A 182 -16.76 2.44 15.60
N ILE A 183 -17.30 3.05 14.56
CA ILE A 183 -17.97 2.37 13.43
C ILE A 183 -17.12 2.58 12.18
N GLY A 184 -16.81 1.48 11.50
CA GLY A 184 -15.90 1.50 10.37
C GLY A 184 -16.05 0.31 9.43
N SER A 185 -14.96 -0.05 8.77
CA SER A 185 -14.89 -1.21 7.87
C SER A 185 -14.87 -2.54 8.63
N TRP A 186 -15.03 -3.64 7.90
CA TRP A 186 -14.92 -4.99 8.47
C TRP A 186 -13.48 -5.31 8.94
N ALA A 187 -12.47 -4.61 8.44
CA ALA A 187 -11.08 -4.78 8.84
C ALA A 187 -10.67 -3.83 9.99
N GLY A 188 -11.62 -3.06 10.53
CA GLY A 188 -11.39 -2.18 11.67
C GLY A 188 -10.88 -0.79 11.33
N GLU A 189 -10.81 -0.44 10.04
CA GLU A 189 -10.44 0.89 9.58
C GLU A 189 -11.54 1.91 9.93
N LEU A 190 -11.13 3.13 10.27
CA LEU A 190 -11.98 4.20 10.80
C LEU A 190 -11.89 5.49 10.00
N GLY A 191 -13.00 6.20 9.96
CA GLY A 191 -13.07 7.57 9.46
C GLY A 191 -13.03 7.71 7.97
N GLN A 192 -13.00 8.96 7.53
CA GLN A 192 -13.17 9.30 6.12
C GLN A 192 -11.95 8.95 5.24
N THR A 193 -10.78 8.70 5.84
CA THR A 193 -9.58 8.22 5.14
C THR A 193 -9.17 6.81 5.57
N GLN A 194 -10.09 6.08 6.19
CA GLN A 194 -9.99 4.65 6.51
C GLN A 194 -8.66 4.29 7.20
N PHE A 195 -8.33 5.05 8.26
CA PHE A 195 -7.15 4.77 9.06
C PHE A 195 -7.35 3.53 9.92
N LEU A 196 -6.36 2.66 9.99
CA LEU A 196 -6.27 1.71 11.08
C LEU A 196 -6.06 2.46 12.41
N PRO A 197 -6.55 1.95 13.55
CA PRO A 197 -6.41 2.62 14.83
C PRO A 197 -4.99 3.05 15.20
N GLY A 198 -3.98 2.26 14.83
CA GLY A 198 -2.58 2.62 15.04
C GLY A 198 -2.20 3.90 14.29
N HIS A 199 -2.62 4.03 13.04
CA HIS A 199 -2.42 5.27 12.27
C HIS A 199 -3.24 6.42 12.83
N TYR A 200 -4.48 6.16 13.23
CA TYR A 200 -5.34 7.17 13.88
C TYR A 200 -4.69 7.68 15.16
N PHE A 201 -4.27 6.80 16.04
CA PHE A 201 -3.66 7.19 17.32
C PHE A 201 -2.37 8.01 17.13
N ASN A 202 -1.53 7.62 16.16
CA ASN A 202 -0.22 8.23 15.93
C ASN A 202 -0.27 9.52 15.10
N TYR A 203 -1.20 9.63 14.15
CA TYR A 203 -1.17 10.70 13.13
C TYR A 203 -2.40 11.61 13.15
N ALA A 204 -3.47 11.25 13.86
CA ALA A 204 -4.63 12.15 13.96
C ALA A 204 -4.28 13.42 14.73
N VAL A 205 -4.73 14.55 14.20
CA VAL A 205 -4.56 15.89 14.77
C VAL A 205 -5.91 16.57 14.90
N ASP A 206 -6.09 17.30 15.99
CA ASP A 206 -7.20 18.21 16.19
C ASP A 206 -6.93 19.47 15.35
N TYR A 207 -7.56 19.56 14.21
CA TYR A 207 -7.23 20.59 13.23
C TYR A 207 -8.24 21.73 13.20
N ASP A 208 -9.42 21.55 13.78
CA ASP A 208 -10.40 22.59 14.02
C ASP A 208 -10.30 23.20 15.42
N GLY A 209 -9.59 22.55 16.34
CA GLY A 209 -9.28 23.06 17.67
C GLY A 209 -10.40 22.84 18.69
N ASP A 210 -11.26 21.83 18.46
CA ASP A 210 -12.37 21.51 19.38
C ASP A 210 -11.96 20.64 20.58
N GLY A 211 -10.69 20.21 20.65
CA GLY A 211 -10.11 19.38 21.69
C GLY A 211 -10.14 17.90 21.39
N ARG A 212 -10.66 17.46 20.27
CA ARG A 212 -10.75 16.07 19.83
C ARG A 212 -10.17 15.90 18.43
N ARG A 213 -9.91 14.67 18.05
CA ARG A 213 -9.50 14.29 16.69
C ARG A 213 -10.64 13.47 16.11
N ASP A 214 -11.53 14.09 15.33
CA ASP A 214 -12.71 13.42 14.77
C ASP A 214 -12.55 13.17 13.27
N LEU A 215 -11.92 12.04 12.91
CA LEU A 215 -11.78 11.66 11.51
C LEU A 215 -13.07 11.10 10.89
N LEU A 216 -14.15 10.99 11.67
CA LEU A 216 -15.44 10.53 11.17
C LEU A 216 -16.29 11.70 10.64
N HIS A 217 -16.25 12.87 11.32
CA HIS A 217 -17.20 13.95 11.04
C HIS A 217 -16.52 15.31 10.79
N SER A 218 -15.30 15.57 11.30
CA SER A 218 -14.58 16.82 11.09
C SER A 218 -13.71 16.77 9.82
N ALA A 219 -14.13 17.48 8.77
CA ALA A 219 -13.33 17.61 7.55
C ALA A 219 -11.96 18.29 7.78
N PRO A 220 -11.83 19.33 8.62
CA PRO A 220 -10.51 19.86 8.98
C PRO A 220 -9.59 18.81 9.59
N ASP A 221 -10.07 17.99 10.54
CA ASP A 221 -9.27 16.92 11.15
C ASP A 221 -8.85 15.86 10.15
N VAL A 222 -9.75 15.46 9.24
CA VAL A 222 -9.45 14.56 8.13
C VAL A 222 -8.32 15.13 7.27
N ILE A 223 -8.38 16.40 6.90
CA ILE A 223 -7.37 17.08 6.08
C ILE A 223 -6.02 17.11 6.79
N GLY A 224 -5.99 17.61 8.03
CA GLY A 224 -4.77 17.74 8.82
C GLY A 224 -4.14 16.39 9.14
N SER A 225 -4.93 15.41 9.58
CA SER A 225 -4.47 14.07 9.94
C SER A 225 -3.95 13.30 8.73
N THR A 226 -4.63 13.39 7.59
CA THR A 226 -4.17 12.77 6.34
C THR A 226 -2.85 13.38 5.88
N ALA A 227 -2.73 14.71 5.93
CA ALA A 227 -1.48 15.39 5.59
C ALA A 227 -0.34 15.00 6.54
N ASN A 228 -0.60 14.94 7.85
CA ASN A 228 0.39 14.50 8.85
C ASN A 228 0.85 13.07 8.58
N HIS A 229 -0.07 12.12 8.36
CA HIS A 229 0.30 10.74 8.06
C HIS A 229 1.14 10.64 6.77
N ILE A 230 0.74 11.33 5.71
CA ILE A 230 1.50 11.31 4.44
C ILE A 230 2.90 11.90 4.64
N ALA A 231 3.01 13.03 5.37
CA ALA A 231 4.28 13.72 5.57
C ALA A 231 5.23 12.92 6.48
N THR A 232 4.76 12.51 7.65
CA THR A 232 5.60 11.96 8.71
C THR A 232 5.66 10.43 8.65
N GLY A 233 4.54 9.75 8.47
CA GLY A 233 4.44 8.30 8.38
C GLY A 233 4.97 7.77 7.06
N LEU A 234 4.57 8.37 5.95
CA LEU A 234 4.91 7.93 4.60
C LEU A 234 6.09 8.73 3.97
N LYS A 235 6.74 9.61 4.74
CA LYS A 235 7.99 10.32 4.38
C LYS A 235 7.88 11.15 3.10
N TRP A 236 6.78 11.88 2.95
CA TRP A 236 6.57 12.77 1.81
C TRP A 236 7.66 13.84 1.72
N ARG A 237 8.15 14.09 0.52
CA ARG A 237 9.14 15.11 0.24
C ARG A 237 8.48 16.38 -0.28
N ARG A 238 8.54 17.43 0.51
CA ARG A 238 7.98 18.74 0.17
C ARG A 238 8.53 19.25 -1.16
N GLY A 239 7.64 19.73 -2.01
CA GLY A 239 8.02 20.34 -3.30
C GLY A 239 8.44 19.36 -4.40
N GLU A 240 8.55 18.05 -4.10
CA GLU A 240 8.81 17.05 -5.14
C GLU A 240 7.49 16.53 -5.75
N PRO A 241 7.46 16.24 -7.06
CA PRO A 241 6.30 15.63 -7.70
C PRO A 241 6.11 14.18 -7.24
N TRP A 242 4.97 13.58 -7.63
CA TRP A 242 4.67 12.17 -7.32
C TRP A 242 4.52 11.29 -8.56
N LEU A 243 3.75 11.74 -9.56
CA LEU A 243 3.48 11.00 -10.79
C LEU A 243 3.30 11.95 -11.97
N GLN A 244 3.85 11.59 -13.13
CA GLN A 244 3.70 12.37 -14.35
C GLN A 244 3.51 11.45 -15.54
N GLU A 245 2.47 11.65 -16.36
CA GLU A 245 2.28 10.89 -17.59
C GLU A 245 3.36 11.25 -18.61
N ILE A 246 3.86 10.22 -19.31
CA ILE A 246 4.92 10.34 -20.32
C ILE A 246 4.58 9.59 -21.61
N ARG A 247 5.36 9.86 -22.66
CA ARG A 247 5.49 9.00 -23.83
C ARG A 247 6.82 8.27 -23.76
N VAL A 248 6.81 7.00 -24.08
CA VAL A 248 8.00 6.16 -24.17
C VAL A 248 8.25 5.79 -25.63
N PRO A 249 9.52 5.80 -26.10
CA PRO A 249 9.85 5.37 -27.45
C PRO A 249 9.81 3.83 -27.55
N PRO A 250 9.61 3.28 -28.76
CA PRO A 250 9.49 1.83 -28.97
C PRO A 250 10.78 1.05 -28.65
N ASN A 251 11.92 1.71 -28.64
CA ASN A 251 13.25 1.16 -28.39
C ASN A 251 13.78 1.50 -26.99
N LEU A 252 12.90 1.85 -26.03
CA LEU A 252 13.32 2.06 -24.65
C LEU A 252 14.00 0.77 -24.11
N PRO A 253 15.06 0.88 -23.31
CA PRO A 253 15.61 -0.29 -22.58
C PRO A 253 14.62 -0.75 -21.52
N TRP A 254 13.67 -1.63 -21.94
CA TRP A 254 12.50 -2.03 -21.16
C TRP A 254 12.86 -2.67 -19.82
N GLU A 255 14.01 -3.33 -19.73
CA GLU A 255 14.52 -3.89 -18.47
C GLU A 255 14.80 -2.83 -17.40
N LYS A 256 14.96 -1.56 -17.80
CA LYS A 256 15.12 -0.43 -16.88
C LYS A 256 13.76 0.16 -16.42
N ALA A 257 12.68 -0.14 -17.15
CA ALA A 257 11.36 0.45 -16.87
C ALA A 257 10.62 -0.31 -15.77
N ASP A 258 10.93 -0.02 -14.50
CA ASP A 258 10.16 -0.41 -13.31
C ASP A 258 10.52 0.44 -12.08
N LEU A 259 9.74 0.30 -11.01
CA LEU A 259 9.88 1.09 -9.78
C LEU A 259 11.15 0.81 -8.99
N THR A 260 11.84 -0.32 -9.25
CA THR A 260 13.10 -0.67 -8.56
C THR A 260 14.30 0.05 -9.18
N VAL A 261 14.18 0.52 -10.42
CA VAL A 261 15.22 1.24 -11.15
C VAL A 261 14.98 2.74 -11.06
N LYS A 262 15.86 3.44 -10.36
CA LYS A 262 15.83 4.91 -10.23
C LYS A 262 16.98 5.49 -11.02
N LEU A 263 16.67 6.28 -12.04
CA LEU A 263 17.64 6.97 -12.88
C LEU A 263 17.35 8.47 -12.90
N PRO A 264 18.36 9.31 -13.18
CA PRO A 264 18.15 10.73 -13.42
C PRO A 264 17.12 10.97 -14.53
N ARG A 265 16.26 11.98 -14.38
CA ARG A 265 15.28 12.35 -15.41
C ARG A 265 15.94 12.68 -16.74
N SER A 266 17.15 13.23 -16.71
CA SER A 266 18.00 13.47 -17.88
C SER A 266 18.34 12.17 -18.65
N GLN A 267 18.54 11.04 -17.96
CA GLN A 267 18.80 9.75 -18.62
C GLN A 267 17.59 9.24 -19.39
N TRP A 268 16.38 9.38 -18.84
CA TRP A 268 15.16 9.02 -19.55
C TRP A 268 14.94 9.91 -20.78
N ALA A 269 15.25 11.22 -20.64
CA ALA A 269 15.22 12.16 -21.77
C ALA A 269 16.18 11.77 -22.89
N GLN A 270 17.40 11.33 -22.56
CA GLN A 270 18.39 10.85 -23.54
C GLN A 270 17.87 9.61 -24.29
N TRP A 271 17.11 8.75 -23.65
CA TRP A 271 16.49 7.59 -24.30
C TRP A 271 15.20 7.91 -25.05
N GLY A 272 14.86 9.20 -25.20
CA GLY A 272 13.73 9.67 -26.00
C GLY A 272 12.39 9.68 -25.27
N VAL A 273 12.37 9.54 -23.95
CA VAL A 273 11.15 9.73 -23.15
C VAL A 273 10.78 11.23 -23.18
N THR A 274 9.49 11.51 -23.39
CA THR A 274 8.95 12.87 -23.42
C THR A 274 7.74 13.03 -22.50
N LEU A 275 7.34 14.24 -22.24
CA LEU A 275 6.06 14.55 -21.60
C LEU A 275 4.89 13.99 -22.43
N ALA A 276 3.73 13.84 -21.81
CA ALA A 276 2.52 13.34 -22.47
C ALA A 276 2.11 14.14 -23.73
N ASP A 277 2.37 15.43 -23.75
CA ASP A 277 2.13 16.34 -24.88
C ASP A 277 3.23 16.31 -25.96
N GLY A 278 4.31 15.57 -25.72
CA GLY A 278 5.46 15.43 -26.63
C GLY A 278 6.59 16.42 -26.37
N ARG A 279 6.45 17.36 -25.45
CA ARG A 279 7.55 18.24 -25.06
C ARG A 279 8.69 17.46 -24.41
N PRO A 280 9.93 17.89 -24.54
CA PRO A 280 11.08 17.26 -23.88
C PRO A 280 10.90 17.20 -22.35
N LEU A 281 11.41 16.15 -21.72
CA LEU A 281 11.59 16.12 -20.29
C LEU A 281 12.63 17.17 -19.85
N PRO A 282 12.47 17.74 -18.63
CA PRO A 282 13.55 18.52 -18.02
C PRO A 282 14.84 17.70 -17.93
N LYS A 283 15.96 18.34 -18.26
CA LYS A 283 17.29 17.73 -18.22
C LYS A 283 17.94 18.00 -16.86
N ASP A 284 17.46 17.37 -15.85
CA ASP A 284 17.99 17.44 -14.48
C ASP A 284 18.23 16.04 -13.92
N ASP A 285 18.84 15.98 -12.74
CA ASP A 285 19.23 14.73 -12.09
C ASP A 285 18.18 14.23 -11.08
N MET A 286 16.94 14.73 -11.15
CA MET A 286 15.87 14.25 -10.27
C MET A 286 15.65 12.75 -10.48
N PRO A 287 15.81 11.93 -9.42
CA PRO A 287 15.67 10.48 -9.53
C PRO A 287 14.22 10.10 -9.84
N THR A 288 14.03 9.31 -10.89
CA THR A 288 12.70 8.85 -11.32
C THR A 288 12.76 7.42 -11.80
N SER A 289 11.62 6.75 -11.75
CA SER A 289 11.39 5.43 -12.32
C SER A 289 10.33 5.50 -13.42
N VAL A 290 10.47 4.71 -14.47
CA VAL A 290 9.38 4.55 -15.45
C VAL A 290 8.44 3.47 -14.96
N LEU A 291 7.18 3.83 -14.76
CA LEU A 291 6.11 2.94 -14.35
C LEU A 291 5.21 2.62 -15.54
N LEU A 292 5.08 1.33 -15.85
CA LEU A 292 4.24 0.78 -16.92
C LEU A 292 3.17 -0.13 -16.31
N PRO A 293 2.03 0.39 -15.84
CA PRO A 293 1.02 -0.43 -15.15
C PRO A 293 0.47 -1.56 -16.03
N MET A 294 0.47 -1.37 -17.34
CA MET A 294 -0.03 -2.33 -18.33
C MET A 294 1.01 -2.62 -19.45
N GLY A 295 2.30 -2.60 -19.11
CA GLY A 295 3.37 -2.83 -20.08
C GLY A 295 3.58 -1.66 -21.07
N ARG A 296 4.42 -1.88 -22.07
CA ARG A 296 4.89 -0.87 -23.02
C ARG A 296 3.82 -0.28 -23.94
N THR A 297 2.72 -1.00 -24.14
CA THR A 297 1.59 -0.57 -24.99
C THR A 297 0.51 0.15 -24.23
N GLY A 298 0.56 0.11 -22.89
CA GLY A 298 -0.35 0.82 -22.00
C GLY A 298 0.11 2.23 -21.63
N PRO A 299 -0.58 2.84 -20.68
CA PRO A 299 -0.16 4.12 -20.10
C PRO A 299 1.22 4.02 -19.46
N ALA A 300 2.01 5.10 -19.59
CA ALA A 300 3.35 5.20 -19.02
C ALA A 300 3.48 6.45 -18.16
N PHE A 301 4.19 6.31 -17.05
CA PHE A 301 4.40 7.41 -16.10
C PHE A 301 5.85 7.46 -15.62
N LEU A 302 6.32 8.67 -15.28
CA LEU A 302 7.42 8.84 -14.36
C LEU A 302 6.87 8.83 -12.94
N ALA A 303 7.39 7.90 -12.13
CA ALA A 303 7.16 7.84 -10.70
C ALA A 303 8.34 8.48 -9.97
N TYR A 304 8.07 9.48 -9.15
CA TYR A 304 9.04 10.21 -8.33
C TYR A 304 9.12 9.62 -6.92
N ALA A 305 9.98 10.16 -6.07
CA ALA A 305 10.13 9.66 -4.71
C ALA A 305 8.79 9.64 -3.94
N ASN A 306 7.95 10.66 -4.14
CA ASN A 306 6.64 10.76 -3.50
C ASN A 306 5.61 9.72 -3.97
N PHE A 307 5.84 9.04 -5.08
CA PHE A 307 5.01 7.88 -5.45
C PHE A 307 5.13 6.75 -4.41
N GLY A 308 6.25 6.69 -3.68
CA GLY A 308 6.44 5.77 -2.57
C GLY A 308 5.34 5.88 -1.51
N ALA A 309 4.87 7.08 -1.18
CA ALA A 309 3.79 7.28 -0.23
C ALA A 309 2.48 6.57 -0.64
N TYR A 310 2.17 6.52 -1.93
CA TYR A 310 1.00 5.81 -2.44
C TYR A 310 1.14 4.28 -2.33
N THR A 311 2.34 3.74 -2.56
CA THR A 311 2.60 2.30 -2.44
C THR A 311 2.69 1.85 -0.98
N GLU A 312 3.13 2.71 -0.08
CA GLU A 312 3.11 2.46 1.38
C GLU A 312 1.68 2.57 1.94
N TRP A 313 0.87 3.50 1.46
CA TRP A 313 -0.54 3.60 1.84
C TRP A 313 -1.31 2.33 1.47
N ASN A 314 -1.11 1.84 0.25
CA ASN A 314 -1.74 0.61 -0.22
C ASN A 314 -0.81 -0.16 -1.17
N ASN A 315 -0.49 -1.41 -0.82
CA ASN A 315 0.43 -2.27 -1.57
C ASN A 315 -0.08 -2.67 -2.97
N SER A 316 -1.32 -2.37 -3.33
CA SER A 316 -1.83 -2.59 -4.68
C SER A 316 -1.29 -1.55 -5.64
N LEU A 317 -0.44 -1.97 -6.58
CA LEU A 317 0.10 -1.07 -7.61
C LEU A 317 -1.00 -0.38 -8.43
N ILE A 318 -2.10 -1.08 -8.68
CA ILE A 318 -3.25 -0.52 -9.41
C ILE A 318 -3.92 0.58 -8.57
N TYR A 319 -4.15 0.34 -7.28
CA TYR A 319 -4.68 1.35 -6.38
C TYR A 319 -3.72 2.55 -6.26
N ALA A 320 -2.46 2.30 -5.93
CA ALA A 320 -1.45 3.35 -5.75
C ALA A 320 -1.30 4.24 -6.99
N THR A 321 -1.24 3.62 -8.19
CA THR A 321 -1.18 4.37 -9.45
C THR A 321 -2.47 5.16 -9.71
N THR A 322 -3.64 4.60 -9.37
CA THR A 322 -4.93 5.28 -9.53
C THR A 322 -5.06 6.48 -8.58
N ALA A 323 -4.65 6.34 -7.31
CA ALA A 323 -4.67 7.43 -6.34
C ALA A 323 -3.73 8.57 -6.76
N ALA A 324 -2.51 8.22 -7.16
CA ALA A 324 -1.54 9.18 -7.67
C ALA A 324 -2.03 9.88 -8.96
N TYR A 325 -2.66 9.14 -9.87
CA TYR A 325 -3.29 9.68 -11.07
C TYR A 325 -4.48 10.61 -10.73
N LEU A 326 -5.38 10.22 -9.82
CA LEU A 326 -6.47 11.08 -9.39
C LEU A 326 -5.94 12.39 -8.79
N ALA A 327 -4.88 12.32 -7.98
CA ALA A 327 -4.22 13.53 -7.45
C ALA A 327 -3.72 14.44 -8.57
N THR A 328 -3.09 13.90 -9.64
CA THR A 328 -2.69 14.74 -10.80
C THR A 328 -3.88 15.37 -11.49
N ARG A 329 -5.00 14.64 -11.62
CA ARG A 329 -6.24 15.13 -12.22
C ARG A 329 -6.87 16.26 -11.40
N ILE A 330 -6.94 16.12 -10.09
CA ILE A 330 -7.43 17.16 -9.18
C ILE A 330 -6.52 18.39 -9.23
N ALA A 331 -5.21 18.20 -9.36
CA ALA A 331 -4.22 19.27 -9.55
C ALA A 331 -4.27 19.94 -10.95
N GLY A 332 -5.17 19.52 -11.83
CA GLY A 332 -5.42 20.18 -13.14
C GLY A 332 -4.75 19.50 -14.34
N ALA A 333 -4.11 18.33 -14.16
CA ALA A 333 -3.57 17.60 -15.32
C ALA A 333 -4.68 17.16 -16.27
N ALA A 334 -4.37 17.07 -17.57
CA ALA A 334 -5.27 16.54 -18.59
C ALA A 334 -5.61 15.05 -18.33
N PRO A 335 -6.74 14.55 -18.84
CA PRO A 335 -7.02 13.13 -18.83
C PRO A 335 -5.90 12.32 -19.48
N MET A 336 -5.63 11.15 -18.89
CA MET A 336 -4.67 10.20 -19.42
C MET A 336 -5.01 9.85 -20.89
N ARG A 337 -3.98 9.79 -21.72
CA ARG A 337 -4.14 9.43 -23.13
C ARG A 337 -4.62 7.99 -23.25
N LYS A 338 -5.50 7.76 -24.21
CA LYS A 338 -5.90 6.39 -24.56
C LYS A 338 -4.71 5.68 -25.22
N PRO A 339 -4.48 4.39 -24.92
CA PRO A 339 -3.54 3.58 -25.69
C PRO A 339 -3.87 3.62 -27.19
N ALA A 340 -2.83 3.57 -28.04
CA ALA A 340 -3.01 3.57 -29.49
C ALA A 340 -3.73 2.31 -30.01
N ALA A 341 -3.63 1.20 -29.27
CA ALA A 341 -4.32 -0.06 -29.51
C ALA A 341 -4.77 -0.67 -28.17
N PRO A 342 -5.78 -1.55 -28.18
CA PRO A 342 -6.16 -2.28 -26.97
C PRO A 342 -4.96 -3.02 -26.37
N VAL A 343 -4.77 -2.87 -25.05
CA VAL A 343 -3.74 -3.63 -24.34
C VAL A 343 -4.25 -5.04 -24.12
N VAL A 344 -3.55 -6.01 -24.69
CA VAL A 344 -3.88 -7.43 -24.53
C VAL A 344 -3.47 -7.87 -23.14
N GLN A 345 -4.41 -8.46 -22.40
CA GLN A 345 -4.17 -9.05 -21.10
C GLN A 345 -4.42 -10.55 -21.17
N LEU A 346 -3.56 -11.33 -20.51
CA LEU A 346 -3.83 -12.75 -20.31
C LEU A 346 -5.08 -12.93 -19.43
N PRO A 347 -5.93 -13.92 -19.72
CA PRO A 347 -7.02 -14.31 -18.83
C PRO A 347 -6.51 -14.66 -17.42
N PHE A 348 -7.35 -14.48 -16.43
CA PHE A 348 -7.03 -14.71 -15.02
C PHE A 348 -6.37 -16.10 -14.76
N GLU A 349 -6.93 -17.17 -15.34
CA GLU A 349 -6.36 -18.51 -15.18
C GLU A 349 -4.99 -18.67 -15.84
N GLN A 350 -4.74 -18.01 -16.96
CA GLN A 350 -3.42 -18.00 -17.59
C GLN A 350 -2.39 -17.22 -16.78
N ILE A 351 -2.79 -16.13 -16.11
CA ILE A 351 -1.90 -15.41 -15.16
C ILE A 351 -1.57 -16.31 -13.98
N LYS A 352 -2.55 -17.03 -13.46
CA LYS A 352 -2.34 -18.00 -12.37
C LYS A 352 -1.42 -19.14 -12.77
N GLU A 353 -1.61 -19.69 -13.97
CA GLU A 353 -0.70 -20.67 -14.55
C GLU A 353 0.72 -20.12 -14.69
N LEU A 354 0.86 -18.92 -15.20
CA LEU A 354 2.16 -18.24 -15.31
C LEU A 354 2.84 -18.10 -13.94
N GLN A 355 2.10 -17.69 -12.92
CA GLN A 355 2.63 -17.62 -11.54
C GLN A 355 3.11 -19.00 -11.05
N GLN A 356 2.37 -20.07 -11.34
CA GLN A 356 2.79 -21.44 -11.01
C GLN A 356 4.08 -21.84 -11.72
N LEU A 357 4.20 -21.52 -13.02
CA LEU A 357 5.40 -21.81 -13.81
C LEU A 357 6.61 -21.02 -13.29
N LEU A 358 6.43 -19.74 -12.95
CA LEU A 358 7.47 -18.90 -12.34
C LEU A 358 7.92 -19.46 -10.99
N ALA A 359 6.96 -19.84 -10.14
CA ALA A 359 7.25 -20.42 -8.82
C ALA A 359 8.04 -21.73 -8.92
N ARG A 360 7.71 -22.60 -9.92
CA ARG A 360 8.47 -23.83 -10.20
C ARG A 360 9.91 -23.57 -10.62
N GLN A 361 10.20 -22.40 -11.19
CA GLN A 361 11.57 -21.97 -11.53
C GLN A 361 12.27 -21.22 -10.37
N GLY A 362 11.70 -21.24 -9.17
CA GLY A 362 12.30 -20.66 -7.96
C GLY A 362 12.02 -19.18 -7.75
N PHE A 363 11.17 -18.54 -8.55
CA PHE A 363 10.83 -17.14 -8.33
C PHE A 363 9.82 -16.97 -7.20
N ASN A 364 10.03 -15.96 -6.37
CA ASN A 364 8.99 -15.48 -5.48
C ASN A 364 7.97 -14.67 -6.28
N VAL A 365 6.77 -15.20 -6.45
CA VAL A 365 5.67 -14.56 -7.18
C VAL A 365 4.61 -13.97 -6.25
N GLY A 366 4.83 -14.08 -4.94
CA GLY A 366 3.82 -13.76 -3.94
C GLY A 366 2.70 -14.81 -3.92
N LYS A 367 1.46 -14.37 -3.87
CA LYS A 367 0.31 -15.27 -3.98
C LYS A 367 0.10 -15.72 -5.41
N ILE A 368 -0.23 -17.00 -5.58
CA ILE A 368 -0.66 -17.58 -6.86
C ILE A 368 -2.17 -17.42 -6.97
N ASP A 369 -2.59 -16.23 -7.31
CA ASP A 369 -3.99 -15.81 -7.28
C ASP A 369 -4.50 -15.20 -8.59
N GLY A 370 -3.67 -15.23 -9.65
CA GLY A 370 -4.04 -14.67 -10.96
C GLY A 370 -3.94 -13.13 -11.03
N VAL A 371 -3.37 -12.48 -10.00
CA VAL A 371 -3.13 -11.03 -9.98
C VAL A 371 -1.66 -10.72 -10.11
N LEU A 372 -1.33 -9.82 -11.02
CA LEU A 372 0.04 -9.37 -11.25
C LEU A 372 0.49 -8.37 -10.18
N GLY A 373 0.83 -8.88 -8.99
CA GLY A 373 1.51 -8.11 -7.96
C GLY A 373 2.96 -7.78 -8.35
N GLN A 374 3.62 -6.96 -7.54
CA GLN A 374 4.99 -6.51 -7.84
C GLN A 374 5.97 -7.66 -7.98
N GLN A 375 5.90 -8.70 -7.12
CA GLN A 375 6.79 -9.85 -7.17
C GLN A 375 6.59 -10.66 -8.46
N SER A 376 5.34 -10.91 -8.86
CA SER A 376 5.03 -11.56 -10.14
C SER A 376 5.55 -10.75 -11.34
N ARG A 377 5.44 -9.41 -11.30
CA ARG A 377 5.93 -8.53 -12.36
C ARG A 377 7.46 -8.56 -12.49
N ILE A 378 8.19 -8.63 -11.38
CA ILE A 378 9.65 -8.77 -11.37
C ILE A 378 10.05 -10.12 -11.99
N ALA A 379 9.37 -11.21 -11.60
CA ALA A 379 9.63 -12.53 -12.15
C ALA A 379 9.32 -12.61 -13.66
N VAL A 380 8.21 -12.03 -14.11
CA VAL A 380 7.84 -11.88 -15.52
C VAL A 380 8.96 -11.17 -16.29
N LYS A 381 9.43 -10.02 -15.80
CA LYS A 381 10.52 -9.26 -16.41
C LYS A 381 11.78 -10.10 -16.58
N THR A 382 12.18 -10.81 -15.53
CA THR A 382 13.37 -11.68 -15.57
C THR A 382 13.25 -12.74 -16.67
N MET A 383 12.07 -13.34 -16.82
CA MET A 383 11.83 -14.32 -17.87
C MET A 383 11.74 -13.68 -19.26
N GLN A 384 11.19 -12.48 -19.37
CA GLN A 384 11.22 -11.74 -20.64
C GLN A 384 12.66 -11.47 -21.10
N VAL A 385 13.54 -11.04 -20.19
CA VAL A 385 14.99 -10.90 -20.50
C VAL A 385 15.59 -12.22 -20.95
N LYS A 386 15.36 -13.31 -20.20
CA LYS A 386 15.87 -14.65 -20.50
C LYS A 386 15.47 -15.12 -21.91
N TYR A 387 14.25 -14.81 -22.35
CA TYR A 387 13.73 -15.23 -23.65
C TYR A 387 13.92 -14.18 -24.76
N GLY A 388 14.64 -13.08 -24.52
CA GLY A 388 14.83 -12.01 -25.49
C GLY A 388 13.54 -11.29 -25.90
N LEU A 389 12.56 -11.26 -25.00
CA LEU A 389 11.29 -10.53 -25.15
C LEU A 389 11.41 -9.12 -24.58
N PRO A 390 10.59 -8.16 -25.03
CA PRO A 390 10.52 -6.85 -24.38
C PRO A 390 10.22 -6.98 -22.87
N ALA A 391 11.17 -6.55 -22.04
CA ALA A 391 11.15 -6.79 -20.60
C ALA A 391 10.35 -5.69 -19.84
N ASP A 392 9.07 -5.54 -20.17
CA ASP A 392 8.17 -4.50 -19.67
C ASP A 392 7.31 -4.92 -18.47
N SER A 393 7.59 -6.10 -17.91
CA SER A 393 6.86 -6.69 -16.78
C SER A 393 5.39 -7.02 -17.07
N TRP A 394 4.94 -6.95 -18.34
CA TRP A 394 3.59 -7.31 -18.75
C TRP A 394 3.59 -8.66 -19.47
N PRO A 395 2.91 -9.68 -18.92
CA PRO A 395 2.95 -11.01 -19.52
C PRO A 395 2.16 -11.07 -20.83
N THR A 396 2.70 -11.81 -21.79
CA THR A 396 2.07 -12.06 -23.09
C THR A 396 1.85 -13.56 -23.30
N GLU A 397 0.97 -13.92 -24.24
CA GLU A 397 0.78 -15.32 -24.65
C GLU A 397 2.09 -15.95 -25.14
N GLU A 398 2.94 -15.16 -25.80
CA GLU A 398 4.26 -15.62 -26.25
C GLU A 398 5.14 -16.01 -25.06
N LEU A 399 5.20 -15.19 -24.00
CA LEU A 399 5.94 -15.54 -22.78
C LEU A 399 5.40 -16.83 -22.16
N LEU A 400 4.08 -16.93 -21.99
CA LEU A 400 3.43 -18.09 -21.39
C LEU A 400 3.73 -19.37 -22.21
N SER A 401 3.64 -19.29 -23.53
CA SER A 401 3.95 -20.41 -24.45
C SER A 401 5.40 -20.90 -24.31
N ARG A 402 6.37 -19.95 -24.27
CA ARG A 402 7.78 -20.30 -24.05
C ARG A 402 8.03 -20.94 -22.70
N MET A 403 7.32 -20.49 -21.67
CA MET A 403 7.46 -21.07 -20.32
C MET A 403 6.84 -22.46 -20.20
N ARG A 404 5.76 -22.77 -20.94
CA ARG A 404 5.18 -24.11 -21.03
C ARG A 404 6.14 -25.12 -21.67
N GLY A 405 6.92 -24.68 -22.66
CA GLY A 405 7.92 -25.50 -23.38
C GLY A 405 9.28 -25.58 -22.70
N ALA A 406 9.52 -24.87 -21.61
CA ALA A 406 10.79 -24.89 -20.90
C ALA A 406 10.99 -26.24 -20.18
N PRO A 407 12.15 -26.89 -20.30
CA PRO A 407 12.48 -28.10 -19.54
C PRO A 407 12.45 -27.77 -18.04
N ARG A 408 12.03 -28.76 -17.25
CA ARG A 408 11.96 -28.69 -15.77
C ARG A 408 13.35 -28.62 -15.14
#